data_20685dcaea066f69723f264979dfc33c
#
_entry.id   20685dcaea066f69723f264979dfc33c
#
_cell.length_a   1.000
_cell.length_b   1.000
_cell.length_c   1.000
_cell.angle_alpha   90.00
_cell.angle_beta   90.00
_cell.angle_gamma   90.00
#
_symmetry.space_group_name_H-M   'P 1'
#
loop_
_entity.id
_entity.type
_entity.pdbx_description
1 polymer ?
#
loop_
_entity_poly.entity_id
_entity_poly.type
_entity_poly.pdbx_seq_one_letter_code
_entity_poly.pdbx_strand_id
1 'polypeptide(L)'
;MNWGSWLLWGFVATLALTTVMAGSQGLHLTRMNMPYMLGAMFTPSRDRAKLIGFGVHVLNGWLFSLLYVAAFHAWGRATWWGGLAIGLVQAAFVLTAGMRLMPGLHPRMASEQQGPTVMRQLEPPGFLALNYGYQTPVAVLIAHLAYGVILGSFYSMPAS
;
A
#
# COMPACT_ATOMS: atom_id res chain seq x y z
N MET A 1 -12.30 -18.26 -10.55
CA MET A 1 -11.38 -17.61 -9.59
C MET A 1 -11.14 -18.52 -8.40
N ASN A 2 -9.90 -18.71 -7.98
CA ASN A 2 -9.56 -19.48 -6.78
C ASN A 2 -9.61 -18.58 -5.54
N TRP A 3 -10.76 -18.56 -4.86
CA TRP A 3 -11.01 -17.68 -3.69
C TRP A 3 -10.07 -17.96 -2.51
N GLY A 4 -9.79 -19.24 -2.22
CA GLY A 4 -8.89 -19.62 -1.14
C GLY A 4 -7.46 -19.14 -1.39
N SER A 5 -6.95 -19.34 -2.61
CA SER A 5 -5.64 -18.86 -3.03
C SER A 5 -5.56 -17.33 -3.00
N TRP A 6 -6.61 -16.64 -3.48
CA TRP A 6 -6.67 -15.18 -3.43
C TRP A 6 -6.64 -14.64 -1.99
N LEU A 7 -7.49 -15.18 -1.10
CA LEU A 7 -7.51 -14.74 0.30
C LEU A 7 -6.16 -14.93 0.98
N LEU A 8 -5.58 -16.13 0.83
CA LEU A 8 -4.29 -16.47 1.45
C LEU A 8 -3.16 -15.58 0.90
N TRP A 9 -2.96 -15.58 -0.41
CA TRP A 9 -1.80 -14.90 -1.00
C TRP A 9 -1.96 -13.38 -1.06
N GLY A 10 -3.19 -12.88 -1.15
CA GLY A 10 -3.47 -11.45 -0.96
C GLY A 10 -3.12 -10.98 0.45
N PHE A 11 -3.44 -11.78 1.47
CA PHE A 11 -3.04 -11.49 2.85
C PHE A 11 -1.51 -11.56 3.04
N VAL A 12 -0.88 -12.66 2.61
CA VAL A 12 0.58 -12.85 2.73
C VAL A 12 1.34 -11.75 1.99
N ALA A 13 0.93 -11.40 0.77
CA ALA A 13 1.55 -10.33 -0.01
C ALA A 13 1.43 -8.98 0.71
N THR A 14 0.25 -8.68 1.30
CA THR A 14 0.05 -7.44 2.06
C THR A 14 0.90 -7.40 3.33
N LEU A 15 1.04 -8.53 4.04
CA LEU A 15 1.95 -8.62 5.18
C LEU A 15 3.40 -8.37 4.77
N ALA A 16 3.85 -8.98 3.66
CA ALA A 16 5.20 -8.79 3.16
C ALA A 16 5.46 -7.31 2.80
N LEU A 17 4.53 -6.67 2.08
CA LEU A 17 4.59 -5.24 1.75
C LEU A 17 4.69 -4.39 3.03
N THR A 18 3.83 -4.66 4.01
CA THR A 18 3.80 -3.93 5.30
C THR A 18 5.12 -4.15 6.07
N THR A 19 5.66 -5.36 6.04
CA THR A 19 6.93 -5.71 6.69
C THR A 19 8.11 -4.99 6.05
N VAL A 20 8.17 -4.92 4.72
CA VAL A 20 9.21 -4.16 4.00
C VAL A 20 9.15 -2.68 4.39
N MET A 21 7.95 -2.09 4.44
CA MET A 21 7.79 -0.71 4.86
C MET A 21 8.16 -0.47 6.33
N ALA A 22 7.76 -1.38 7.23
CA ALA A 22 8.14 -1.31 8.65
C ALA A 22 9.65 -1.47 8.84
N GLY A 23 10.29 -2.39 8.12
CA GLY A 23 11.74 -2.55 8.10
C GLY A 23 12.45 -1.30 7.61
N SER A 24 11.95 -0.68 6.54
CA SER A 24 12.47 0.59 6.02
C SER A 24 12.38 1.73 7.04
N GLN A 25 11.30 1.77 7.85
CA GLN A 25 11.19 2.71 8.97
C GLN A 25 12.21 2.40 10.07
N GLY A 26 12.37 1.13 10.43
CA GLY A 26 13.35 0.70 11.43
C GLY A 26 14.80 1.03 11.04
N LEU A 27 15.09 1.02 9.75
CA LEU A 27 16.39 1.43 9.18
C LEU A 27 16.50 2.95 8.92
N HIS A 28 15.51 3.74 9.35
CA HIS A 28 15.45 5.20 9.15
C HIS A 28 15.48 5.65 7.66
N LEU A 29 15.11 4.77 6.73
CA LEU A 29 15.05 5.09 5.30
C LEU A 29 13.79 5.89 4.95
N THR A 30 12.73 5.76 5.74
CA THR A 30 11.47 6.49 5.57
C THR A 30 10.78 6.75 6.91
N ARG A 31 10.05 7.86 7.00
CA ARG A 31 9.12 8.15 8.12
C ARG A 31 7.67 7.73 7.81
N MET A 32 7.42 7.19 6.61
CA MET A 32 6.09 6.84 6.14
C MET A 32 5.54 5.62 6.89
N ASN A 33 4.42 5.79 7.57
CA ASN A 33 3.69 4.72 8.26
C ASN A 33 2.26 4.64 7.70
N MET A 34 2.07 3.82 6.67
CA MET A 34 0.78 3.71 5.98
C MET A 34 -0.35 3.23 6.90
N PRO A 35 -0.18 2.20 7.75
CA PRO A 35 -1.21 1.84 8.71
C PRO A 35 -1.62 3.01 9.62
N TYR A 36 -0.66 3.75 10.18
CA TYR A 36 -0.99 4.90 11.01
C TYR A 36 -1.74 5.98 10.22
N MET A 37 -1.31 6.30 9.01
CA MET A 37 -1.97 7.28 8.17
C MET A 37 -3.41 6.89 7.86
N LEU A 38 -3.65 5.66 7.43
CA LEU A 38 -5.02 5.18 7.14
C LEU A 38 -5.91 5.17 8.39
N GLY A 39 -5.40 4.71 9.52
CA GLY A 39 -6.18 4.65 10.74
C GLY A 39 -6.45 6.01 11.37
N ALA A 40 -5.54 6.96 11.19
CA ALA A 40 -5.75 8.34 11.61
C ALA A 40 -6.93 9.03 10.90
N MET A 41 -7.42 8.48 9.79
CA MET A 41 -8.68 8.94 9.18
C MET A 41 -9.87 8.74 10.13
N PHE A 42 -9.84 7.71 10.98
CA PHE A 42 -10.97 7.28 11.81
C PHE A 42 -10.84 7.72 13.28
N THR A 43 -9.62 7.88 13.78
CA THR A 43 -9.39 8.20 15.21
C THR A 43 -8.16 9.09 15.41
N PRO A 44 -8.19 10.02 16.40
CA PRO A 44 -7.03 10.80 16.78
C PRO A 44 -6.04 10.01 17.68
N SER A 45 -6.48 8.92 18.30
CA SER A 45 -5.63 8.11 19.16
C SER A 45 -4.59 7.35 18.34
N ARG A 46 -3.30 7.60 18.59
CA ARG A 46 -2.19 7.02 17.82
C ARG A 46 -2.19 5.50 17.83
N ASP A 47 -2.45 4.87 18.96
CA ASP A 47 -2.41 3.42 19.08
C ASP A 47 -3.63 2.76 18.42
N ARG A 48 -4.82 3.35 18.61
CA ARG A 48 -6.02 2.90 17.88
C ARG A 48 -5.88 3.11 16.38
N ALA A 49 -5.29 4.21 15.95
CA ALA A 49 -5.04 4.48 14.54
C ALA A 49 -4.14 3.42 13.90
N LYS A 50 -3.07 2.98 14.56
CA LYS A 50 -2.21 1.91 14.04
C LYS A 50 -2.98 0.61 13.87
N LEU A 51 -3.80 0.22 14.85
CA LEU A 51 -4.58 -1.02 14.82
C LEU A 51 -5.67 -0.98 13.73
N ILE A 52 -6.49 0.06 13.72
CA ILE A 52 -7.55 0.24 12.71
C ILE A 52 -6.92 0.33 11.32
N GLY A 53 -5.86 1.13 11.19
CA GLY A 53 -5.19 1.33 9.92
C GLY A 53 -4.50 0.09 9.39
N PHE A 54 -3.99 -0.80 10.25
CA PHE A 54 -3.51 -2.11 9.82
C PHE A 54 -4.64 -2.94 9.20
N GLY A 55 -5.82 -2.99 9.82
CA GLY A 55 -6.98 -3.67 9.26
C GLY A 55 -7.43 -3.06 7.92
N VAL A 56 -7.48 -1.73 7.83
CA VAL A 56 -7.80 -1.02 6.58
C VAL A 56 -6.75 -1.30 5.51
N HIS A 57 -5.46 -1.33 5.88
CA HIS A 57 -4.38 -1.62 4.94
C HIS A 57 -4.46 -3.04 4.38
N VAL A 58 -4.76 -4.02 5.24
CA VAL A 58 -4.99 -5.42 4.81
C VAL A 58 -6.18 -5.51 3.86
N LEU A 59 -7.30 -4.85 4.19
CA LEU A 59 -8.47 -4.81 3.31
C LEU A 59 -8.13 -4.18 1.95
N ASN A 60 -7.42 -3.06 1.94
CA ASN A 60 -6.96 -2.44 0.71
C ASN A 60 -6.04 -3.37 -0.10
N GLY A 61 -5.13 -4.09 0.58
CA GLY A 61 -4.28 -5.07 -0.07
C GLY A 61 -5.07 -6.17 -0.77
N TRP A 62 -6.10 -6.72 -0.12
CA TRP A 62 -6.99 -7.68 -0.76
C TRP A 62 -7.75 -7.09 -1.95
N LEU A 63 -8.27 -5.87 -1.84
CA LEU A 63 -8.96 -5.20 -2.95
C LEU A 63 -8.01 -4.99 -4.13
N PHE A 64 -6.79 -4.53 -3.89
CA PHE A 64 -5.78 -4.38 -4.94
C PHE A 64 -5.36 -5.72 -5.54
N SER A 65 -5.27 -6.79 -4.75
CA SER A 65 -4.92 -8.12 -5.28
C SER A 65 -5.96 -8.67 -6.27
N LEU A 66 -7.21 -8.22 -6.20
CA LEU A 66 -8.22 -8.55 -7.22
C LEU A 66 -7.84 -8.07 -8.62
N LEU A 67 -7.18 -6.92 -8.74
CA LEU A 67 -6.68 -6.41 -10.01
C LEU A 67 -5.61 -7.33 -10.60
N TYR A 68 -4.72 -7.88 -9.75
CA TYR A 68 -3.72 -8.88 -10.16
C TYR A 68 -4.39 -10.16 -10.63
N VAL A 69 -5.33 -10.66 -9.83
CA VAL A 69 -6.07 -11.87 -10.19
C VAL A 69 -6.83 -11.68 -11.50
N ALA A 70 -7.50 -10.55 -11.71
CA ALA A 70 -8.17 -10.22 -12.96
C ALA A 70 -7.19 -10.21 -14.16
N ALA A 71 -6.02 -9.59 -13.99
CA ALA A 71 -4.99 -9.59 -15.03
C ALA A 71 -4.45 -11.00 -15.32
N PHE A 72 -4.19 -11.81 -14.28
CA PHE A 72 -3.73 -13.19 -14.46
C PHE A 72 -4.77 -14.04 -15.21
N HIS A 73 -6.06 -13.87 -14.90
CA HIS A 73 -7.13 -14.54 -15.65
C HIS A 73 -7.22 -14.07 -17.09
N ALA A 74 -7.06 -12.77 -17.35
CA ALA A 74 -7.05 -12.23 -18.72
C ALA A 74 -5.85 -12.76 -19.54
N TRP A 75 -4.70 -13.00 -18.89
CA TRP A 75 -3.50 -13.56 -19.54
C TRP A 75 -3.46 -15.09 -19.56
N GLY A 76 -4.41 -15.75 -18.90
CA GLY A 76 -4.46 -17.21 -18.79
C GLY A 76 -3.36 -17.81 -17.91
N ARG A 77 -2.58 -16.99 -17.19
CA ARG A 77 -1.48 -17.45 -16.34
C ARG A 77 -1.09 -16.42 -15.25
N ALA A 78 -0.75 -16.91 -14.08
CA ALA A 78 -0.06 -16.15 -13.05
C ALA A 78 1.44 -16.41 -13.18
N THR A 79 2.25 -15.34 -13.20
CA THR A 79 3.70 -15.44 -13.30
C THR A 79 4.35 -14.37 -12.41
N TRP A 80 5.50 -14.70 -11.81
CA TRP A 80 6.22 -13.77 -10.95
C TRP A 80 6.56 -12.44 -11.64
N TRP A 81 6.96 -12.48 -12.90
CA TRP A 81 7.29 -11.28 -13.68
C TRP A 81 6.04 -10.47 -14.07
N GLY A 82 4.90 -11.14 -14.32
CA GLY A 82 3.62 -10.47 -14.52
C GLY A 82 3.17 -9.76 -13.26
N GLY A 83 3.28 -10.42 -12.11
CA GLY A 83 3.02 -9.81 -10.82
C GLY A 83 3.94 -8.63 -10.53
N LEU A 84 5.24 -8.76 -10.82
CA LEU A 84 6.21 -7.68 -10.69
C LEU A 84 5.86 -6.47 -11.57
N ALA A 85 5.47 -6.69 -12.82
CA ALA A 85 5.06 -5.61 -13.73
C ALA A 85 3.83 -4.85 -13.20
N ILE A 86 2.80 -5.58 -12.69
CA ILE A 86 1.64 -4.95 -12.07
C ILE A 86 2.06 -4.20 -10.79
N GLY A 87 2.96 -4.78 -9.98
CA GLY A 87 3.50 -4.14 -8.77
C GLY A 87 4.20 -2.82 -9.05
N LEU A 88 4.95 -2.75 -10.15
CA LEU A 88 5.57 -1.50 -10.63
C LEU A 88 4.50 -0.44 -10.97
N VAL A 89 3.47 -0.82 -11.71
CA VAL A 89 2.36 0.08 -12.07
C VAL A 89 1.62 0.54 -10.82
N GLN A 90 1.36 -0.36 -9.88
CA GLN A 90 0.71 -0.03 -8.62
C GLN A 90 1.55 0.93 -7.77
N ALA A 91 2.86 0.70 -7.66
CA ALA A 91 3.77 1.61 -6.95
C ALA A 91 3.75 3.01 -7.57
N ALA A 92 3.81 3.10 -8.90
CA ALA A 92 3.71 4.36 -9.61
C ALA A 92 2.37 5.06 -9.34
N PHE A 93 1.27 4.33 -9.38
CA PHE A 93 -0.07 4.85 -9.06
C PHE A 93 -0.14 5.37 -7.62
N VAL A 94 0.33 4.59 -6.65
CA VAL A 94 0.31 4.98 -5.23
C VAL A 94 1.17 6.22 -4.99
N LEU A 95 2.40 6.26 -5.54
CA LEU A 95 3.33 7.37 -5.34
C LEU A 95 2.89 8.67 -6.03
N THR A 96 2.20 8.58 -7.16
CA THR A 96 1.74 9.75 -7.91
C THR A 96 0.30 10.13 -7.53
N ALA A 97 -0.69 9.36 -7.98
CA ALA A 97 -2.10 9.67 -7.75
C ALA A 97 -2.50 9.50 -6.27
N GLY A 98 -2.14 8.39 -5.64
CA GLY A 98 -2.51 8.09 -4.26
C GLY A 98 -2.00 9.15 -3.28
N MET A 99 -0.71 9.46 -3.34
CA MET A 99 -0.09 10.46 -2.45
C MET A 99 -0.57 11.88 -2.72
N ARG A 100 -0.92 12.21 -3.96
CA ARG A 100 -1.46 13.52 -4.30
C ARG A 100 -2.91 13.73 -3.84
N LEU A 101 -3.71 12.68 -3.89
CA LEU A 101 -5.12 12.73 -3.49
C LEU A 101 -5.30 12.66 -1.97
N MET A 102 -4.38 12.03 -1.27
CA MET A 102 -4.49 11.77 0.17
C MET A 102 -4.72 13.03 1.01
N PRO A 103 -4.00 14.16 0.85
CA PRO A 103 -4.22 15.34 1.67
C PRO A 103 -5.62 15.94 1.51
N GLY A 104 -6.22 15.83 0.32
CA GLY A 104 -7.58 16.31 0.07
C GLY A 104 -8.69 15.44 0.68
N LEU A 105 -8.40 14.15 0.87
CA LEU A 105 -9.36 13.16 1.40
C LEU A 105 -9.19 12.92 2.91
N HIS A 106 -8.01 13.23 3.46
CA HIS A 106 -7.67 12.88 4.83
C HIS A 106 -8.07 13.98 5.83
N PRO A 107 -8.99 13.72 6.77
CA PRO A 107 -9.55 14.75 7.65
C PRO A 107 -8.53 15.36 8.63
N ARG A 108 -7.40 14.67 8.89
CA ARG A 108 -6.36 15.10 9.84
C ARG A 108 -5.02 15.41 9.19
N MET A 109 -4.97 15.52 7.87
CA MET A 109 -3.76 15.87 7.14
C MET A 109 -3.84 17.31 6.64
N ALA A 110 -2.75 18.05 6.75
CA ALA A 110 -2.64 19.37 6.13
C ALA A 110 -2.60 19.24 4.60
N SER A 111 -3.10 20.23 3.90
CA SER A 111 -3.04 20.32 2.43
C SER A 111 -2.66 21.75 2.02
N GLU A 112 -2.40 21.95 0.74
CA GLU A 112 -2.11 23.29 0.20
C GLU A 112 -3.28 24.26 0.39
N GLN A 113 -4.53 23.75 0.31
CA GLN A 113 -5.74 24.54 0.50
C GLN A 113 -6.10 24.72 1.98
N GLN A 114 -5.65 23.80 2.83
CA GLN A 114 -6.02 23.73 4.24
C GLN A 114 -4.77 23.44 5.07
N GLY A 115 -4.11 24.47 5.50
CA GLY A 115 -2.89 24.40 6.28
C GLY A 115 -3.05 23.63 7.61
N PRO A 116 -1.96 23.50 8.38
CA PRO A 116 -1.98 22.82 9.67
C PRO A 116 -2.91 23.52 10.67
N THR A 117 -3.67 22.72 11.39
CA THR A 117 -4.56 23.16 12.48
C THR A 117 -4.44 22.17 13.63
N VAL A 118 -5.08 22.46 14.78
CA VAL A 118 -5.16 21.51 15.91
C VAL A 118 -5.72 20.14 15.48
N MET A 119 -6.58 20.11 14.47
CA MET A 119 -7.15 18.88 13.94
C MET A 119 -6.30 18.25 12.82
N ARG A 120 -5.58 19.09 12.05
CA ARG A 120 -4.78 18.66 10.87
C ARG A 120 -3.30 18.74 11.22
N GLN A 121 -2.83 17.74 11.94
CA GLN A 121 -1.45 17.65 12.42
C GLN A 121 -0.57 16.72 11.58
N LEU A 122 -1.17 15.92 10.69
CA LEU A 122 -0.39 15.02 9.83
C LEU A 122 0.24 15.79 8.68
N GLU A 123 1.52 15.55 8.49
CA GLU A 123 2.28 16.07 7.37
C GLU A 123 1.76 15.44 6.05
N PRO A 124 1.51 16.22 5.00
CA PRO A 124 1.17 15.66 3.69
C PRO A 124 2.38 14.93 3.10
N PRO A 125 2.17 13.84 2.34
CA PRO A 125 3.29 13.07 1.80
C PRO A 125 4.15 13.82 0.78
N GLY A 126 3.59 14.82 0.13
CA GLY A 126 4.27 15.53 -0.95
C GLY A 126 4.38 14.71 -2.25
N PHE A 127 5.07 15.26 -3.24
CA PHE A 127 5.32 14.56 -4.49
C PHE A 127 6.14 13.28 -4.24
N LEU A 128 5.69 12.15 -4.74
CA LEU A 128 6.29 10.81 -4.53
C LEU A 128 6.53 10.46 -3.05
N ALA A 129 5.77 11.04 -2.12
CA ALA A 129 5.95 10.86 -0.67
C ALA A 129 7.33 11.31 -0.14
N LEU A 130 7.99 12.24 -0.83
CA LEU A 130 9.34 12.72 -0.49
C LEU A 130 9.39 13.46 0.86
N ASN A 131 8.27 14.01 1.32
CA ASN A 131 8.22 14.64 2.66
C ASN A 131 8.52 13.64 3.79
N TYR A 132 8.31 12.34 3.56
CA TYR A 132 8.64 11.29 4.53
C TYR A 132 10.08 10.75 4.41
N GLY A 133 10.88 11.31 3.51
CA GLY A 133 12.27 10.95 3.28
C GLY A 133 12.55 10.65 1.81
N TYR A 134 13.75 11.02 1.35
CA TYR A 134 14.13 10.87 -0.06
C TYR A 134 14.19 9.42 -0.55
N GLN A 135 14.33 8.45 0.37
CA GLN A 135 14.33 7.03 0.06
C GLN A 135 12.93 6.40 0.11
N THR A 136 11.90 7.16 0.52
CA THR A 136 10.52 6.67 0.61
C THR A 136 10.01 6.11 -0.71
N PRO A 137 10.21 6.76 -1.88
CA PRO A 137 9.77 6.20 -3.15
C PRO A 137 10.38 4.83 -3.46
N VAL A 138 11.65 4.65 -3.14
CA VAL A 138 12.36 3.37 -3.35
C VAL A 138 11.82 2.29 -2.41
N ALA A 139 11.60 2.61 -1.14
CA ALA A 139 11.00 1.68 -0.19
C ALA A 139 9.59 1.24 -0.62
N VAL A 140 8.75 2.18 -1.06
CA VAL A 140 7.41 1.90 -1.58
C VAL A 140 7.49 1.04 -2.84
N LEU A 141 8.40 1.34 -3.76
CA LEU A 141 8.61 0.56 -4.97
C LEU A 141 8.96 -0.89 -4.62
N ILE A 142 10.00 -1.10 -3.80
CA ILE A 142 10.43 -2.46 -3.40
C ILE A 142 9.28 -3.22 -2.72
N ALA A 143 8.53 -2.56 -1.85
CA ALA A 143 7.39 -3.17 -1.16
C ALA A 143 6.30 -3.66 -2.14
N HIS A 144 5.96 -2.86 -3.15
CA HIS A 144 4.96 -3.24 -4.16
C HIS A 144 5.48 -4.28 -5.16
N LEU A 145 6.78 -4.25 -5.50
CA LEU A 145 7.39 -5.31 -6.31
C LEU A 145 7.35 -6.65 -5.58
N ALA A 146 7.71 -6.68 -4.29
CA ALA A 146 7.60 -7.89 -3.45
C ALA A 146 6.16 -8.40 -3.38
N TYR A 147 5.19 -7.51 -3.16
CA TYR A 147 3.77 -7.83 -3.18
C TYR A 147 3.34 -8.49 -4.49
N GLY A 148 3.72 -7.89 -5.62
CA GLY A 148 3.38 -8.41 -6.94
C GLY A 148 4.04 -9.76 -7.26
N VAL A 149 5.32 -9.91 -6.90
CA VAL A 149 6.06 -11.17 -7.07
C VAL A 149 5.39 -12.30 -6.27
N ILE A 150 4.99 -12.05 -5.03
CA ILE A 150 4.28 -13.06 -4.21
C ILE A 150 2.99 -13.48 -4.89
N LEU A 151 2.14 -12.53 -5.29
CA LEU A 151 0.90 -12.85 -5.99
C LEU A 151 1.14 -13.62 -7.29
N GLY A 152 2.07 -13.16 -8.10
CA GLY A 152 2.37 -13.79 -9.38
C GLY A 152 3.02 -15.18 -9.29
N SER A 153 3.75 -15.46 -8.18
CA SER A 153 4.40 -16.74 -7.96
C SER A 153 3.48 -17.78 -7.33
N PHE A 154 2.58 -17.35 -6.47
CA PHE A 154 1.87 -18.28 -5.58
C PHE A 154 0.35 -18.32 -5.79
N TYR A 155 -0.24 -17.33 -6.47
CA TYR A 155 -1.65 -17.41 -6.81
C TYR A 155 -1.89 -18.59 -7.75
N SER A 156 -2.71 -19.54 -7.30
CA SER A 156 -3.08 -20.74 -8.07
C SER A 156 -4.28 -20.44 -8.96
N MET A 157 -4.09 -20.48 -10.27
CA MET A 157 -5.19 -20.42 -11.23
C MET A 157 -6.09 -21.64 -11.04
N PRO A 158 -7.44 -21.51 -11.21
CA PRO A 158 -8.31 -22.67 -11.28
C PRO A 158 -7.88 -23.59 -12.43
N ALA A 159 -7.97 -24.91 -12.21
CA ALA A 159 -7.84 -25.84 -13.33
C ALA A 159 -8.94 -25.57 -14.38
N SER A 160 -8.55 -25.48 -15.62
CA SER A 160 -9.45 -25.36 -16.78
C SER A 160 -10.27 -26.62 -16.99
#